data_360607bc044ccd0cbd6516c060395c98
#
_entry.id   360607bc044ccd0cbd6516c060395c98
#
_cell.length_a   1.000
_cell.length_b   1.000
_cell.length_c   1.000
_cell.angle_alpha   90.00
_cell.angle_beta   90.00
_cell.angle_gamma   90.00
#
_symmetry.space_group_name_H-M   'P 1'
#
loop_
_entity.id
_entity.type
_entity.pdbx_description
1 polymer ?
#
loop_
_entity_poly.entity_id
_entity_poly.type
_entity_poly.pdbx_seq_one_letter_code
_entity_poly.pdbx_strand_id
1 'polypeptide(L)'
;GEDLQVENVWASGLRGENIRVAVVDDALEVTHQDLAPNVVEGASYNYVSDGSWQRGSPWPLPCTSSQTHGTAVGGVVAARDSNGLGGRGVAPRASLVGYNALANDQDSEVLDALVRDQGKNHIYNNSWGAEDDGHFNTPASRSAQVGTILNGLRNGRNGLGSIYTFAGGNGGANGDY
;
A
#
# COMPACT_ATOMS: atom_id res chain seq x y z
N GLY A 1 8.71 -24.91 0.23
CA GLY A 1 8.02 -23.91 1.05
C GLY A 1 6.56 -23.83 0.68
N GLU A 2 5.79 -23.20 1.52
CA GLU A 2 4.39 -22.87 1.21
C GLU A 2 4.38 -21.74 0.19
N ASP A 3 3.48 -21.79 -0.78
CA ASP A 3 3.25 -20.72 -1.74
C ASP A 3 1.77 -20.30 -1.77
N LEU A 4 1.46 -19.18 -2.41
CA LEU A 4 0.12 -18.64 -2.48
C LEU A 4 -0.79 -19.41 -3.48
N GLN A 5 -0.22 -20.35 -4.26
CA GLN A 5 -0.91 -21.17 -5.27
C GLN A 5 -1.77 -20.34 -6.25
N VAL A 6 -1.29 -19.17 -6.64
CA VAL A 6 -2.04 -18.22 -7.50
C VAL A 6 -2.03 -18.61 -8.99
N GLU A 7 -1.22 -19.58 -9.40
CA GLU A 7 -1.08 -19.97 -10.81
C GLU A 7 -2.41 -20.41 -11.44
N ASN A 8 -3.23 -21.15 -10.69
CA ASN A 8 -4.55 -21.55 -11.14
C ASN A 8 -5.50 -20.35 -11.33
N VAL A 9 -5.35 -19.32 -10.50
CA VAL A 9 -6.11 -18.07 -10.62
C VAL A 9 -5.70 -17.34 -11.90
N TRP A 10 -4.39 -17.24 -12.17
CA TRP A 10 -3.89 -16.64 -13.41
C TRP A 10 -4.29 -17.43 -14.66
N ALA A 11 -4.28 -18.78 -14.57
CA ALA A 11 -4.72 -19.65 -15.66
C ALA A 11 -6.21 -19.47 -15.99
N SER A 12 -7.04 -19.12 -14.99
CA SER A 12 -8.45 -18.76 -15.21
C SER A 12 -8.67 -17.37 -15.80
N GLY A 13 -7.58 -16.61 -16.05
CA GLY A 13 -7.63 -15.27 -16.65
C GLY A 13 -7.76 -14.14 -15.63
N LEU A 14 -7.80 -14.42 -14.34
CA LEU A 14 -7.94 -13.39 -13.28
C LEU A 14 -6.55 -12.90 -12.85
N ARG A 15 -6.25 -11.62 -13.09
CA ARG A 15 -4.94 -11.02 -12.79
C ARG A 15 -5.03 -9.67 -12.12
N GLY A 16 -6.22 -9.24 -11.68
CA GLY A 16 -6.45 -7.97 -10.96
C GLY A 16 -6.89 -6.82 -11.85
N GLU A 17 -7.32 -7.05 -13.09
CA GLU A 17 -7.82 -6.02 -13.99
C GLU A 17 -8.96 -5.24 -13.33
N ASN A 18 -8.94 -3.91 -13.51
CA ASN A 18 -9.92 -2.97 -12.96
C ASN A 18 -9.93 -2.87 -11.42
N ILE A 19 -9.01 -3.52 -10.72
CA ILE A 19 -8.80 -3.34 -9.28
C ILE A 19 -7.69 -2.34 -9.05
N ARG A 20 -7.94 -1.33 -8.21
CA ARG A 20 -6.95 -0.33 -7.82
C ARG A 20 -6.55 -0.54 -6.36
N VAL A 21 -5.26 -0.72 -6.13
CA VAL A 21 -4.67 -0.94 -4.83
C VAL A 21 -3.85 0.29 -4.44
N ALA A 22 -4.15 0.85 -3.29
CA ALA A 22 -3.35 1.88 -2.65
C ALA A 22 -2.33 1.20 -1.73
N VAL A 23 -1.05 1.44 -1.96
CA VAL A 23 0.06 1.06 -1.08
C VAL A 23 0.31 2.24 -0.15
N VAL A 24 -0.10 2.10 1.12
CA VAL A 24 0.15 3.10 2.18
C VAL A 24 1.40 2.63 2.93
N ASP A 25 2.54 3.30 2.72
CA ASP A 25 3.83 2.80 3.18
C ASP A 25 4.86 3.92 3.31
N ASP A 26 6.16 3.59 3.39
CA ASP A 26 7.30 4.53 3.46
C ASP A 26 7.53 5.28 2.13
N ALA A 27 7.36 4.59 1.00
CA ALA A 27 7.47 5.14 -0.36
C ALA A 27 6.85 4.17 -1.38
N LEU A 28 6.67 4.63 -2.62
CA LEU A 28 6.47 3.77 -3.78
C LEU A 28 7.25 4.36 -4.96
N GLU A 29 8.24 3.64 -5.45
CA GLU A 29 8.96 4.02 -6.66
C GLU A 29 8.06 3.83 -7.89
N VAL A 30 7.18 4.82 -8.12
CA VAL A 30 6.20 4.79 -9.23
C VAL A 30 6.83 4.75 -10.60
N THR A 31 8.13 5.03 -10.69
CA THR A 31 8.94 4.94 -11.92
C THR A 31 9.66 3.60 -12.07
N HIS A 32 9.59 2.72 -11.07
CA HIS A 32 10.23 1.41 -11.14
C HIS A 32 9.74 0.65 -12.36
N GLN A 33 10.68 0.14 -13.18
CA GLN A 33 10.40 -0.44 -14.50
C GLN A 33 9.38 -1.60 -14.48
N ASP A 34 9.29 -2.32 -13.37
CA ASP A 34 8.37 -3.45 -13.20
C ASP A 34 7.02 -3.06 -12.57
N LEU A 35 6.90 -1.81 -12.06
CA LEU A 35 5.67 -1.28 -11.46
C LEU A 35 5.00 -0.20 -12.33
N ALA A 36 5.78 0.63 -12.99
CA ALA A 36 5.31 1.78 -13.76
C ALA A 36 4.16 1.44 -14.73
N PRO A 37 4.15 0.28 -15.42
CA PRO A 37 3.04 -0.08 -16.31
C PRO A 37 1.69 -0.26 -15.60
N ASN A 38 1.71 -0.47 -14.28
CA ASN A 38 0.52 -0.66 -13.45
C ASN A 38 0.19 0.57 -12.58
N VAL A 39 1.08 1.55 -12.50
CA VAL A 39 0.84 2.78 -11.73
C VAL A 39 -0.19 3.65 -12.44
N VAL A 40 -1.17 4.14 -11.69
CA VAL A 40 -2.14 5.12 -12.19
C VAL A 40 -1.48 6.50 -12.21
N GLU A 41 -1.26 7.03 -13.40
CA GLU A 41 -0.62 8.32 -13.58
C GLU A 41 -1.34 9.44 -12.81
N GLY A 42 -0.58 10.25 -12.08
CA GLY A 42 -1.10 11.41 -11.35
C GLY A 42 -1.94 11.10 -10.10
N ALA A 43 -2.13 9.82 -9.75
CA ALA A 43 -3.04 9.43 -8.68
C ALA A 43 -2.36 9.08 -7.34
N SER A 44 -1.05 8.91 -7.34
CA SER A 44 -0.27 8.77 -6.10
C SER A 44 -0.15 10.11 -5.36
N TYR A 45 0.24 10.08 -4.11
CA TYR A 45 0.39 11.30 -3.32
C TYR A 45 1.63 11.25 -2.42
N ASN A 46 2.44 12.28 -2.53
CA ASN A 46 3.63 12.47 -1.72
C ASN A 46 3.32 13.33 -0.50
N TYR A 47 3.57 12.80 0.70
CA TYR A 47 3.36 13.50 1.98
C TYR A 47 4.59 14.30 2.44
N VAL A 48 5.75 14.10 1.84
CA VAL A 48 6.99 14.77 2.24
C VAL A 48 7.40 15.89 1.28
N SER A 49 8.28 16.77 1.77
CA SER A 49 9.00 17.75 0.97
C SER A 49 10.48 17.61 1.29
N ASP A 50 11.29 17.20 0.32
CA ASP A 50 12.73 16.96 0.50
C ASP A 50 13.62 17.82 -0.42
N GLY A 51 13.06 18.88 -0.96
CA GLY A 51 13.75 19.78 -1.89
C GLY A 51 13.66 19.36 -3.36
N SER A 52 13.59 18.04 -3.66
CA SER A 52 13.42 17.52 -5.02
C SER A 52 11.94 17.25 -5.35
N TRP A 53 11.18 16.82 -4.33
CA TRP A 53 9.78 16.43 -4.47
C TRP A 53 8.90 17.21 -3.52
N GLN A 54 7.90 17.87 -4.05
CA GLN A 54 6.99 18.68 -3.25
C GLN A 54 5.87 17.81 -2.69
N ARG A 55 5.48 18.10 -1.44
CA ARG A 55 4.24 17.57 -0.85
C ARG A 55 3.06 17.81 -1.80
N GLY A 56 2.23 16.81 -1.97
CA GLY A 56 1.08 16.87 -2.88
C GLY A 56 1.39 16.46 -4.31
N SER A 57 2.67 16.26 -4.68
CA SER A 57 3.01 15.71 -5.99
C SER A 57 2.60 14.24 -6.11
N PRO A 58 2.41 13.72 -7.35
CA PRO A 58 2.10 12.31 -7.56
C PRO A 58 3.35 11.41 -7.54
N TRP A 59 4.40 11.82 -6.85
CA TRP A 59 5.70 11.18 -6.83
C TRP A 59 6.12 10.81 -5.41
N PRO A 60 5.51 9.78 -4.78
CA PRO A 60 5.90 9.31 -3.44
C PRO A 60 7.16 8.44 -3.51
N LEU A 61 8.21 8.99 -4.12
CA LEU A 61 9.47 8.30 -4.35
C LEU A 61 10.27 8.17 -3.06
N PRO A 62 11.16 7.16 -2.96
CA PRO A 62 12.09 7.08 -1.84
C PRO A 62 12.96 8.34 -1.74
N CYS A 63 12.98 8.98 -0.56
CA CYS A 63 13.87 10.10 -0.26
C CYS A 63 15.23 9.62 0.25
N THR A 64 15.29 8.37 0.73
CA THR A 64 16.52 7.72 1.23
C THR A 64 16.60 6.29 0.69
N SER A 65 17.80 5.73 0.73
CA SER A 65 18.03 4.33 0.32
C SER A 65 17.38 3.29 1.24
N SER A 66 16.90 3.69 2.41
CA SER A 66 16.19 2.82 3.35
C SER A 66 14.68 2.75 3.08
N GLN A 67 14.11 3.69 2.33
CA GLN A 67 12.68 3.75 2.02
C GLN A 67 12.35 2.89 0.79
N THR A 68 12.51 1.60 0.92
CA THR A 68 12.30 0.62 -0.16
C THR A 68 11.16 -0.35 0.10
N HIS A 69 10.61 -0.32 1.32
CA HIS A 69 9.64 -1.30 1.76
C HIS A 69 8.34 -1.22 0.94
N GLY A 70 7.73 -0.06 0.80
CA GLY A 70 6.50 0.08 0.02
C GLY A 70 6.68 -0.24 -1.47
N THR A 71 7.87 -0.02 -2.04
CA THR A 71 8.18 -0.47 -3.41
C THR A 71 8.21 -2.00 -3.51
N ALA A 72 8.83 -2.68 -2.53
CA ALA A 72 8.83 -4.13 -2.47
C ALA A 72 7.41 -4.69 -2.27
N VAL A 73 6.60 -4.08 -1.38
CA VAL A 73 5.18 -4.40 -1.19
C VAL A 73 4.40 -4.24 -2.50
N GLY A 74 4.57 -3.12 -3.20
CA GLY A 74 3.97 -2.89 -4.53
C GLY A 74 4.34 -3.98 -5.53
N GLY A 75 5.59 -4.46 -5.48
CA GLY A 75 6.08 -5.57 -6.30
C GLY A 75 5.35 -6.88 -6.00
N VAL A 76 5.19 -7.23 -4.73
CA VAL A 76 4.42 -8.43 -4.32
C VAL A 76 2.97 -8.33 -4.76
N VAL A 77 2.37 -7.15 -4.67
CA VAL A 77 0.98 -6.93 -5.09
C VAL A 77 0.84 -7.04 -6.61
N ALA A 78 1.64 -6.29 -7.38
CA ALA A 78 1.37 -6.08 -8.80
C ALA A 78 2.61 -5.81 -9.65
N ALA A 79 3.77 -6.45 -9.38
CA ALA A 79 4.84 -6.45 -10.38
C ALA A 79 4.29 -6.97 -11.72
N ARG A 80 4.61 -6.26 -12.81
CA ARG A 80 4.03 -6.49 -14.14
C ARG A 80 4.48 -7.82 -14.71
N ASP A 81 3.54 -8.66 -15.11
CA ASP A 81 3.86 -9.89 -15.80
C ASP A 81 4.17 -9.69 -17.30
N SER A 82 4.91 -10.62 -17.86
CA SER A 82 5.15 -10.72 -19.31
C SER A 82 5.84 -9.49 -19.93
N ASN A 83 6.61 -8.74 -19.14
CA ASN A 83 7.40 -7.59 -19.61
C ASN A 83 8.89 -7.93 -19.79
N GLY A 84 9.32 -9.15 -19.49
CA GLY A 84 10.70 -9.61 -19.57
C GLY A 84 11.63 -9.07 -18.49
N LEU A 85 11.07 -8.49 -17.42
CA LEU A 85 11.78 -7.86 -16.31
C LEU A 85 11.28 -8.44 -14.97
N GLY A 86 12.14 -8.34 -13.93
CA GLY A 86 11.78 -8.55 -12.55
C GLY A 86 11.00 -9.82 -12.25
N GLY A 87 9.92 -9.64 -11.52
CA GLY A 87 9.06 -10.74 -11.05
C GLY A 87 7.63 -10.67 -11.57
N ARG A 88 6.76 -11.32 -10.83
CA ARG A 88 5.31 -11.26 -11.05
C ARG A 88 4.61 -11.05 -9.71
N GLY A 89 3.82 -10.01 -9.59
CA GLY A 89 2.95 -9.80 -8.45
C GLY A 89 1.78 -10.77 -8.43
N VAL A 90 1.12 -10.87 -7.28
CA VAL A 90 -0.08 -11.73 -7.12
C VAL A 90 -1.20 -11.30 -8.07
N ALA A 91 -1.37 -10.00 -8.26
CA ALA A 91 -2.35 -9.38 -9.17
C ALA A 91 -1.64 -8.51 -10.22
N PRO A 92 -0.91 -9.11 -11.21
CA PRO A 92 0.04 -8.41 -12.06
C PRO A 92 -0.61 -7.44 -13.06
N ARG A 93 -1.93 -7.33 -13.05
CA ARG A 93 -2.72 -6.39 -13.86
C ARG A 93 -3.56 -5.44 -13.01
N ALA A 94 -3.43 -5.48 -11.68
CA ALA A 94 -4.02 -4.48 -10.81
C ALA A 94 -3.35 -3.12 -11.00
N SER A 95 -4.12 -2.06 -10.82
CA SER A 95 -3.60 -0.69 -10.83
C SER A 95 -3.03 -0.32 -9.46
N LEU A 96 -1.90 0.38 -9.43
CA LEU A 96 -1.22 0.81 -8.21
C LEU A 96 -1.30 2.32 -8.03
N VAL A 97 -1.46 2.76 -6.79
CA VAL A 97 -1.15 4.11 -6.33
C VAL A 97 -0.34 4.03 -5.04
N GLY A 98 0.57 4.96 -4.84
CA GLY A 98 1.42 5.04 -3.65
C GLY A 98 1.05 6.23 -2.78
N TYR A 99 1.07 6.03 -1.47
CA TYR A 99 0.88 7.04 -0.44
C TYR A 99 1.97 6.88 0.61
N ASN A 100 3.03 7.71 0.57
CA ASN A 100 4.18 7.61 1.48
C ASN A 100 3.91 8.23 2.85
N ALA A 101 2.78 7.86 3.46
CA ALA A 101 2.31 8.44 4.72
C ALA A 101 3.19 8.11 5.93
N LEU A 102 4.02 7.06 5.84
CA LEU A 102 4.94 6.67 6.92
C LEU A 102 6.27 7.43 6.86
N ALA A 103 6.54 8.18 5.79
CA ALA A 103 7.84 8.84 5.60
C ALA A 103 8.11 9.97 6.62
N ASN A 104 7.06 10.54 7.24
CA ASN A 104 7.17 11.64 8.22
C ASN A 104 6.72 11.27 9.64
N ASP A 105 6.29 10.05 9.87
CA ASP A 105 5.77 9.59 11.18
C ASP A 105 4.67 10.50 11.75
N GLN A 106 3.72 10.94 10.90
CA GLN A 106 2.62 11.82 11.28
C GLN A 106 1.28 11.08 11.20
N ASP A 107 0.62 10.90 12.33
CA ASP A 107 -0.71 10.26 12.40
C ASP A 107 -1.73 10.86 11.42
N SER A 108 -1.72 12.19 11.26
CA SER A 108 -2.65 12.88 10.36
C SER A 108 -2.48 12.49 8.90
N GLU A 109 -1.27 12.14 8.48
CA GLU A 109 -0.95 11.71 7.12
C GLU A 109 -1.43 10.27 6.88
N VAL A 110 -1.24 9.42 7.88
CA VAL A 110 -1.78 8.05 7.87
C VAL A 110 -3.31 8.07 7.80
N LEU A 111 -3.98 8.92 8.60
CA LEU A 111 -5.44 9.04 8.57
C LEU A 111 -5.95 9.52 7.20
N ASP A 112 -5.28 10.49 6.59
CA ASP A 112 -5.64 10.96 5.25
C ASP A 112 -5.40 9.86 4.20
N ALA A 113 -4.26 9.16 4.24
CA ALA A 113 -3.92 8.10 3.30
C ALA A 113 -4.93 6.94 3.30
N LEU A 114 -5.46 6.59 4.48
CA LEU A 114 -6.44 5.51 4.64
C LEU A 114 -7.80 5.79 3.96
N VAL A 115 -8.11 7.03 3.60
CA VAL A 115 -9.36 7.39 2.90
C VAL A 115 -9.13 8.22 1.64
N ARG A 116 -7.88 8.53 1.30
CA ARG A 116 -7.57 9.30 0.09
C ARG A 116 -8.07 8.56 -1.13
N ASP A 117 -8.78 9.26 -2.01
CA ASP A 117 -9.41 8.69 -3.20
C ASP A 117 -10.32 7.47 -2.93
N GLN A 118 -11.01 7.46 -1.77
CA GLN A 118 -11.82 6.31 -1.33
C GLN A 118 -12.95 5.93 -2.31
N GLY A 119 -13.38 6.84 -3.17
CA GLY A 119 -14.33 6.55 -4.25
C GLY A 119 -13.72 5.72 -5.40
N LYS A 120 -12.39 5.68 -5.49
CA LYS A 120 -11.66 5.06 -6.60
C LYS A 120 -10.80 3.86 -6.17
N ASN A 121 -10.21 3.92 -4.98
CA ASN A 121 -9.39 2.83 -4.45
C ASN A 121 -10.27 1.68 -3.97
N HIS A 122 -9.95 0.47 -4.41
CA HIS A 122 -10.66 -0.73 -3.99
C HIS A 122 -10.08 -1.31 -2.72
N ILE A 123 -8.75 -1.32 -2.62
CA ILE A 123 -7.98 -1.94 -1.53
C ILE A 123 -6.96 -0.92 -1.03
N TYR A 124 -6.83 -0.80 0.29
CA TYR A 124 -5.72 -0.12 0.96
C TYR A 124 -4.86 -1.18 1.64
N ASN A 125 -3.63 -1.31 1.14
CA ASN A 125 -2.65 -2.22 1.71
C ASN A 125 -1.76 -1.48 2.69
N ASN A 126 -1.71 -1.98 3.92
CA ASN A 126 -1.00 -1.42 5.06
C ASN A 126 -0.05 -2.49 5.62
N SER A 127 1.16 -2.56 5.07
CA SER A 127 2.17 -3.54 5.48
C SER A 127 3.01 -3.02 6.65
N TRP A 128 2.35 -2.47 7.66
CA TRP A 128 2.93 -1.87 8.85
C TRP A 128 2.01 -2.07 10.06
N GLY A 129 2.52 -1.80 11.25
CA GLY A 129 1.80 -1.95 12.51
C GLY A 129 2.53 -1.28 13.67
N ALA A 130 2.20 -1.66 14.91
CA ALA A 130 2.95 -1.30 16.09
C ALA A 130 4.35 -1.94 16.08
N GLU A 131 5.25 -1.46 16.96
CA GLU A 131 6.55 -2.08 17.14
C GLU A 131 6.41 -3.52 17.64
N ASP A 132 7.26 -4.41 17.10
CA ASP A 132 7.31 -5.83 17.44
C ASP A 132 8.23 -6.04 18.66
N ASP A 133 7.86 -5.48 19.82
CA ASP A 133 8.68 -5.41 21.04
C ASP A 133 8.21 -6.32 22.20
N GLY A 134 7.20 -7.14 21.96
CA GLY A 134 6.57 -7.99 22.98
C GLY A 134 5.53 -7.25 23.84
N HIS A 135 5.21 -6.01 23.52
CA HIS A 135 4.25 -5.20 24.24
C HIS A 135 3.06 -4.81 23.38
N PHE A 136 1.86 -5.04 23.89
CA PHE A 136 0.64 -4.60 23.21
C PHE A 136 0.41 -3.10 23.45
N ASN A 137 1.03 -2.27 22.61
CA ASN A 137 0.85 -0.83 22.65
C ASN A 137 -0.34 -0.42 21.79
N THR A 138 -1.32 0.27 22.40
CA THR A 138 -2.39 0.93 21.66
C THR A 138 -2.01 2.39 21.44
N PRO A 139 -1.64 2.79 20.22
CA PRO A 139 -1.37 4.19 19.92
C PRO A 139 -2.58 5.08 20.28
N ALA A 140 -2.34 6.28 20.75
CA ALA A 140 -3.41 7.25 21.03
C ALA A 140 -4.26 7.56 19.79
N SER A 141 -3.67 7.45 18.59
CA SER A 141 -4.32 7.61 17.29
C SER A 141 -5.23 6.45 16.89
N ARG A 142 -5.21 5.30 17.60
CA ARG A 142 -5.94 4.10 17.20
C ARG A 142 -7.44 4.35 17.03
N SER A 143 -8.05 5.12 17.93
CA SER A 143 -9.49 5.45 17.84
C SER A 143 -9.79 6.24 16.56
N ALA A 144 -8.93 7.17 16.17
CA ALA A 144 -9.07 7.94 14.94
C ALA A 144 -8.86 7.06 13.71
N GLN A 145 -7.88 6.16 13.72
CA GLN A 145 -7.65 5.19 12.64
C GLN A 145 -8.86 4.27 12.46
N VAL A 146 -9.41 3.73 13.55
CA VAL A 146 -10.63 2.91 13.50
C VAL A 146 -11.80 3.70 12.90
N GLY A 147 -12.01 4.94 13.35
CA GLY A 147 -13.05 5.82 12.78
C GLY A 147 -12.89 6.06 11.29
N THR A 148 -11.66 6.30 10.86
CA THR A 148 -11.31 6.50 9.44
C THR A 148 -11.56 5.24 8.61
N ILE A 149 -11.12 4.08 9.09
CA ILE A 149 -11.38 2.78 8.42
C ILE A 149 -12.89 2.51 8.34
N LEU A 150 -13.64 2.73 9.42
CA LEU A 150 -15.11 2.56 9.41
C LEU A 150 -15.79 3.50 8.39
N ASN A 151 -15.26 4.71 8.21
CA ASN A 151 -15.73 5.59 7.15
C ASN A 151 -15.46 4.98 5.76
N GLY A 152 -14.25 4.50 5.51
CA GLY A 152 -13.89 3.85 4.25
C GLY A 152 -14.69 2.57 3.96
N LEU A 153 -14.95 1.76 4.99
CA LEU A 153 -15.82 0.57 4.89
C LEU A 153 -17.27 0.89 4.51
N ARG A 154 -17.76 2.06 4.89
CA ARG A 154 -19.14 2.49 4.60
C ARG A 154 -19.27 3.25 3.29
N ASN A 155 -18.35 4.17 3.05
CA ASN A 155 -18.46 5.17 1.99
C ASN A 155 -17.48 4.94 0.83
N GLY A 156 -16.48 4.09 1.01
CA GLY A 156 -15.51 3.75 -0.04
C GLY A 156 -16.19 3.14 -1.27
N ARG A 157 -15.56 3.24 -2.41
CA ARG A 157 -16.06 2.73 -3.69
C ARG A 157 -17.51 3.15 -3.98
N ASN A 158 -17.83 4.42 -3.68
CA ASN A 158 -19.17 4.99 -3.85
C ASN A 158 -20.26 4.21 -3.07
N GLY A 159 -19.96 3.81 -1.84
CA GLY A 159 -20.88 3.11 -0.94
C GLY A 159 -20.78 1.58 -0.95
N LEU A 160 -19.91 1.00 -1.78
CA LEU A 160 -19.63 -0.45 -1.75
C LEU A 160 -18.66 -0.84 -0.63
N GLY A 161 -18.01 0.13 -0.02
CA GLY A 161 -16.97 -0.04 1.01
C GLY A 161 -15.59 -0.40 0.44
N SER A 162 -14.52 0.18 0.95
CA SER A 162 -13.14 -0.19 0.62
C SER A 162 -12.70 -1.41 1.44
N ILE A 163 -11.69 -2.13 0.94
CA ILE A 163 -11.07 -3.25 1.62
C ILE A 163 -9.77 -2.75 2.25
N TYR A 164 -9.51 -3.13 3.48
CA TYR A 164 -8.27 -2.81 4.19
C TYR A 164 -7.54 -4.10 4.56
N THR A 165 -6.26 -4.18 4.22
CA THR A 165 -5.36 -5.25 4.65
C THR A 165 -4.28 -4.68 5.55
N PHE A 166 -3.92 -5.39 6.61
CA PHE A 166 -2.85 -5.03 7.53
C PHE A 166 -1.88 -6.18 7.71
N ALA A 167 -0.62 -5.85 8.01
CA ALA A 167 0.37 -6.84 8.40
C ALA A 167 -0.06 -7.53 9.70
N GLY A 168 0.28 -8.82 9.81
CA GLY A 168 0.06 -9.59 11.03
C GLY A 168 1.16 -9.39 12.10
N GLY A 169 2.18 -8.54 11.80
CA GLY A 169 3.34 -8.33 12.67
C GLY A 169 4.46 -9.36 12.45
N ASN A 170 5.64 -9.05 12.97
CA ASN A 170 6.85 -9.90 12.91
C ASN A 170 7.31 -10.36 14.29
N GLY A 171 6.62 -9.93 15.34
CA GLY A 171 7.03 -10.06 16.74
C GLY A 171 6.79 -11.42 17.39
N GLY A 172 6.38 -12.46 16.63
CA GLY A 172 6.06 -13.78 17.19
C GLY A 172 7.18 -14.38 18.06
N ALA A 173 8.45 -14.11 17.71
CA ALA A 173 9.60 -14.52 18.54
C ALA A 173 9.73 -13.72 19.85
N ASN A 174 9.14 -12.53 19.91
CA ASN A 174 9.15 -11.62 21.07
C ASN A 174 7.89 -11.76 21.93
N GLY A 175 6.95 -12.63 21.53
CA GLY A 175 5.70 -12.86 22.27
C GLY A 175 4.58 -11.88 21.88
N ASP A 176 4.71 -11.17 20.79
CA ASP A 176 3.62 -10.39 20.18
C ASP A 176 2.60 -11.34 19.53
N TYR A 177 1.36 -11.31 20.00
CA TYR A 177 0.26 -12.15 19.51
C TYR A 177 -0.98 -11.31 19.21
#